data_1e4a71c4c2cbd1cfbeb4caca0a06b2b7
#
_entry.id   1e4a71c4c2cbd1cfbeb4caca0a06b2b7
#
_cell.length_a   1.000
_cell.length_b   1.000
_cell.length_c   1.000
_cell.angle_alpha   90.00
_cell.angle_beta   90.00
_cell.angle_gamma   90.00
#
_symmetry.space_group_name_H-M   'P 1'
#
loop_
_entity.id
_entity.type
_entity.pdbx_description
1 polymer ?
#
loop_
_entity_poly.entity_id
_entity_poly.type
_entity_poly.pdbx_seq_one_letter_code
_entity_poly.pdbx_strand_id
1 'polypeptide(L)'
;MKKILCPTDFSGTATKAVKFASEIAQQAGAHLTLIHVVHLPIVDTSETALVASELLGEQMRDASDKLKQLCSQLEETYGANRESNFTCDFVLKEALLTDVTEHLTKHEGYDLIVMGTTGCDSTMEELLIGSNTEAVIEEVNCPVLSVPGTAEWQGVNKIIYATDYAPGDKEALEKVVELGSVFGADIDVVHVVKEASPEAAAKAESFWLELQQKYTGVPLHFQEIVSKRADEGLKDYFKRENGSILAVLRKEKGFLQNLFSQSLAEKMTYQAEVPLLVLQGHK
;
A
#
# COMPACT_ATOMS: atom_id res chain seq x y z
N MET A 1 4.43 -6.37 -13.06
CA MET A 1 4.89 -6.44 -11.64
C MET A 1 5.82 -7.63 -11.47
N LYS A 2 7.04 -7.44 -10.91
CA LYS A 2 8.06 -8.50 -10.77
C LYS A 2 8.61 -8.64 -9.35
N LYS A 3 8.67 -7.56 -8.58
CA LYS A 3 9.23 -7.52 -7.24
C LYS A 3 8.34 -6.76 -6.28
N ILE A 4 8.01 -7.39 -5.15
CA ILE A 4 7.20 -6.82 -4.09
C ILE A 4 8.02 -6.75 -2.80
N LEU A 5 7.94 -5.62 -2.12
CA LEU A 5 8.61 -5.36 -0.86
C LEU A 5 7.58 -5.36 0.28
N CYS A 6 7.85 -6.06 1.37
CA CYS A 6 6.93 -6.10 2.50
C CYS A 6 7.67 -5.92 3.83
N PRO A 7 7.65 -4.72 4.40
CA PRO A 7 8.16 -4.50 5.75
C PRO A 7 7.34 -5.26 6.79
N THR A 8 8.02 -5.86 7.77
CA THR A 8 7.40 -6.57 8.88
C THR A 8 8.13 -6.30 10.19
N ASP A 9 7.35 -6.05 11.24
CA ASP A 9 7.78 -6.00 12.64
C ASP A 9 7.28 -7.23 13.42
N PHE A 10 6.75 -8.22 12.69
CA PHE A 10 6.12 -9.43 13.21
C PHE A 10 4.83 -9.20 14.00
N SER A 11 4.27 -8.01 14.00
CA SER A 11 2.95 -7.72 14.58
C SER A 11 1.81 -8.40 13.84
N GLY A 12 0.62 -8.45 14.44
CA GLY A 12 -0.57 -8.98 13.80
C GLY A 12 -0.93 -8.24 12.51
N THR A 13 -0.78 -6.91 12.49
CA THR A 13 -1.04 -6.08 11.30
C THR A 13 0.00 -6.32 10.22
N ALA A 14 1.28 -6.43 10.57
CA ALA A 14 2.33 -6.79 9.62
C ALA A 14 2.11 -8.20 9.04
N THR A 15 1.64 -9.15 9.85
CA THR A 15 1.29 -10.50 9.38
C THR A 15 0.19 -10.48 8.33
N LYS A 16 -0.82 -9.60 8.48
CA LYS A 16 -1.85 -9.40 7.44
C LYS A 16 -1.26 -8.80 6.16
N ALA A 17 -0.39 -7.80 6.29
CA ALA A 17 0.31 -7.22 5.13
C ALA A 17 1.17 -8.28 4.40
N VAL A 18 1.88 -9.14 5.13
CA VAL A 18 2.63 -10.27 4.55
C VAL A 18 1.70 -11.21 3.79
N LYS A 19 0.51 -11.54 4.33
CA LYS A 19 -0.48 -12.35 3.62
C LYS A 19 -0.92 -11.69 2.32
N PHE A 20 -1.28 -10.40 2.34
CA PHE A 20 -1.65 -9.66 1.12
C PHE A 20 -0.51 -9.65 0.10
N ALA A 21 0.72 -9.36 0.55
CA ALA A 21 1.91 -9.34 -0.31
C ALA A 21 2.17 -10.71 -0.96
N SER A 22 2.01 -11.81 -0.20
CA SER A 22 2.22 -13.17 -0.69
C SER A 22 1.18 -13.59 -1.72
N GLU A 23 -0.09 -13.29 -1.48
CA GLU A 23 -1.18 -13.55 -2.42
C GLU A 23 -1.01 -12.76 -3.73
N ILE A 24 -0.62 -11.47 -3.62
CA ILE A 24 -0.33 -10.64 -4.80
C ILE A 24 0.90 -11.19 -5.54
N ALA A 25 1.97 -11.55 -4.82
CA ALA A 25 3.19 -12.09 -5.41
C ALA A 25 2.93 -13.41 -6.14
N GLN A 26 2.18 -14.32 -5.53
CA GLN A 26 1.82 -15.59 -6.12
C GLN A 26 1.04 -15.40 -7.43
N GLN A 27 0.01 -14.55 -7.40
CA GLN A 27 -0.83 -14.31 -8.56
C GLN A 27 -0.09 -13.58 -9.70
N ALA A 28 0.81 -12.66 -9.34
CA ALA A 28 1.64 -11.93 -10.31
C ALA A 28 2.85 -12.72 -10.81
N GLY A 29 3.20 -13.86 -10.20
CA GLY A 29 4.48 -14.54 -10.42
C GLY A 29 5.68 -13.66 -10.03
N ALA A 30 5.52 -12.84 -8.97
CA ALA A 30 6.50 -11.88 -8.51
C ALA A 30 7.33 -12.43 -7.35
N HIS A 31 8.56 -11.90 -7.21
CA HIS A 31 9.42 -12.16 -6.07
C HIS A 31 9.01 -11.30 -4.87
N LEU A 32 8.87 -11.89 -3.68
CA LEU A 32 8.57 -11.20 -2.43
C LEU A 32 9.84 -11.04 -1.59
N THR A 33 10.15 -9.81 -1.18
CA THR A 33 11.22 -9.53 -0.22
C THR A 33 10.63 -8.97 1.08
N LEU A 34 10.83 -9.69 2.18
CA LEU A 34 10.48 -9.20 3.51
C LEU A 34 11.56 -8.25 4.01
N ILE A 35 11.18 -7.14 4.67
CA ILE A 35 12.14 -6.25 5.34
C ILE A 35 11.85 -6.22 6.84
N HIS A 36 12.91 -6.36 7.62
CA HIS A 36 12.89 -6.00 9.03
C HIS A 36 14.04 -5.06 9.34
N VAL A 37 13.78 -4.01 10.09
CA VAL A 37 14.79 -3.06 10.56
C VAL A 37 14.87 -3.09 12.08
N VAL A 38 16.09 -3.09 12.60
CA VAL A 38 16.36 -3.01 14.04
C VAL A 38 16.96 -1.65 14.34
N HIS A 39 16.45 -0.99 15.37
CA HIS A 39 16.97 0.29 15.84
C HIS A 39 17.65 0.12 17.21
N LEU A 40 18.87 0.64 17.33
CA LEU A 40 19.49 0.82 18.62
C LEU A 40 18.98 2.10 19.28
N PRO A 41 18.65 2.07 20.57
CA PRO A 41 18.52 3.30 21.33
C PRO A 41 19.89 4.01 21.38
N ILE A 42 19.90 5.34 21.28
CA ILE A 42 21.10 6.15 21.44
C ILE A 42 21.63 5.95 22.87
N VAL A 43 22.89 5.54 23.00
CA VAL A 43 23.52 5.21 24.28
C VAL A 43 24.57 6.26 24.59
N ASP A 44 24.42 6.94 25.73
CA ASP A 44 25.27 8.10 26.10
C ASP A 44 26.59 7.76 26.77
N THR A 45 26.85 6.50 27.16
CA THR A 45 28.06 6.12 27.88
C THR A 45 28.75 4.87 27.31
N SER A 46 30.06 4.81 27.41
CA SER A 46 30.88 3.69 26.91
C SER A 46 30.58 2.35 27.58
N GLU A 47 30.15 2.33 28.85
CA GLU A 47 29.79 1.09 29.56
C GLU A 47 28.47 0.51 29.05
N THR A 48 27.52 1.38 28.68
CA THR A 48 26.25 0.97 28.11
C THR A 48 26.37 0.57 26.64
N ALA A 49 27.38 1.03 25.91
CA ALA A 49 27.60 0.70 24.51
C ALA A 49 27.90 -0.79 24.26
N LEU A 50 28.66 -1.45 25.16
CA LEU A 50 28.91 -2.90 25.06
C LEU A 50 27.63 -3.71 25.23
N VAL A 51 26.83 -3.40 26.25
CA VAL A 51 25.55 -4.07 26.51
C VAL A 51 24.58 -3.83 25.37
N ALA A 52 24.54 -2.62 24.85
CA ALA A 52 23.69 -2.29 23.68
C ALA A 52 24.10 -3.06 22.42
N SER A 53 25.43 -3.23 22.19
CA SER A 53 25.93 -4.02 21.05
C SER A 53 25.61 -5.52 21.18
N GLU A 54 25.70 -6.09 22.40
CA GLU A 54 25.31 -7.49 22.64
C GLU A 54 23.82 -7.68 22.43
N LEU A 55 22.99 -6.78 22.96
CA LEU A 55 21.53 -6.81 22.78
C LEU A 55 21.14 -6.69 21.31
N LEU A 56 21.78 -5.78 20.56
CA LEU A 56 21.57 -5.67 19.12
C LEU A 56 21.91 -6.99 18.41
N GLY A 57 23.07 -7.59 18.76
CA GLY A 57 23.47 -8.87 18.18
C GLY A 57 22.47 -10.00 18.45
N GLU A 58 21.82 -10.01 19.62
CA GLU A 58 20.74 -10.94 19.94
C GLU A 58 19.48 -10.64 19.15
N GLN A 59 19.04 -9.38 19.09
CA GLN A 59 17.87 -8.98 18.30
C GLN A 59 18.04 -9.29 16.81
N MET A 60 19.22 -9.04 16.26
CA MET A 60 19.52 -9.34 14.85
C MET A 60 19.48 -10.84 14.56
N ARG A 61 19.99 -11.69 15.47
CA ARG A 61 19.92 -13.15 15.34
C ARG A 61 18.46 -13.64 15.40
N ASP A 62 17.71 -13.22 16.41
CA ASP A 62 16.29 -13.58 16.59
C ASP A 62 15.46 -13.16 15.37
N ALA A 63 15.61 -11.92 14.90
CA ALA A 63 14.94 -11.41 13.73
C ALA A 63 15.32 -12.20 12.45
N SER A 64 16.62 -12.53 12.29
CA SER A 64 17.08 -13.35 11.15
C SER A 64 16.43 -14.73 11.13
N ASP A 65 16.34 -15.38 12.29
CA ASP A 65 15.75 -16.73 12.37
C ASP A 65 14.24 -16.70 12.14
N LYS A 66 13.54 -15.70 12.68
CA LYS A 66 12.12 -15.46 12.39
C LYS A 66 11.86 -15.21 10.90
N LEU A 67 12.68 -14.38 10.25
CA LEU A 67 12.53 -14.08 8.81
C LEU A 67 12.79 -15.33 7.96
N LYS A 68 13.84 -16.13 8.25
CA LYS A 68 14.12 -17.39 7.56
C LYS A 68 12.93 -18.36 7.67
N GLN A 69 12.41 -18.53 8.89
CA GLN A 69 11.26 -19.38 9.14
C GLN A 69 10.04 -18.90 8.37
N LEU A 70 9.77 -17.58 8.40
CA LEU A 70 8.63 -17.00 7.68
C LEU A 70 8.75 -17.18 6.17
N CYS A 71 9.92 -16.90 5.56
CA CYS A 71 10.14 -17.12 4.14
C CYS A 71 9.94 -18.61 3.77
N SER A 72 10.49 -19.55 4.55
CA SER A 72 10.30 -20.99 4.29
C SER A 72 8.82 -21.38 4.35
N GLN A 73 8.07 -20.88 5.33
CA GLN A 73 6.63 -21.16 5.43
C GLN A 73 5.83 -20.59 4.26
N LEU A 74 6.21 -19.38 3.79
CA LEU A 74 5.56 -18.77 2.63
C LEU A 74 5.87 -19.55 1.35
N GLU A 75 7.11 -19.97 1.14
CA GLU A 75 7.49 -20.79 0.00
C GLU A 75 6.81 -22.16 0.00
N GLU A 76 6.66 -22.81 1.17
CA GLU A 76 5.88 -24.03 1.31
C GLU A 76 4.39 -23.83 0.99
N THR A 77 3.83 -22.67 1.41
CA THR A 77 2.40 -22.39 1.23
C THR A 77 2.06 -21.96 -0.20
N TYR A 78 2.84 -21.05 -0.77
CA TYR A 78 2.56 -20.40 -2.05
C TYR A 78 3.37 -20.95 -3.23
N GLY A 79 4.50 -21.61 -2.96
CA GLY A 79 5.37 -22.24 -3.97
C GLY A 79 5.04 -23.71 -4.26
N ALA A 80 4.14 -24.35 -3.50
CA ALA A 80 3.82 -25.78 -3.64
C ALA A 80 3.17 -26.17 -4.99
N ASN A 81 2.59 -25.20 -5.70
CA ASN A 81 2.04 -25.45 -7.03
C ASN A 81 3.18 -25.36 -8.07
N ARG A 82 3.34 -26.42 -8.92
CA ARG A 82 4.38 -26.49 -9.96
C ARG A 82 4.32 -25.36 -10.99
N GLU A 83 3.21 -24.66 -11.08
CA GLU A 83 3.01 -23.49 -11.95
C GLU A 83 3.32 -22.16 -11.23
N SER A 84 3.51 -22.18 -9.92
CA SER A 84 3.83 -20.98 -9.13
C SER A 84 5.32 -20.67 -9.24
N ASN A 85 5.64 -19.45 -9.68
CA ASN A 85 6.99 -18.89 -9.64
C ASN A 85 7.24 -18.08 -8.34
N PHE A 86 6.44 -18.33 -7.29
CA PHE A 86 6.59 -17.61 -6.01
C PHE A 86 7.94 -17.91 -5.38
N THR A 87 8.66 -16.88 -5.03
CA THR A 87 9.93 -16.95 -4.29
C THR A 87 9.93 -15.86 -3.20
N CYS A 88 10.56 -16.17 -2.07
CA CYS A 88 10.66 -15.25 -0.94
C CYS A 88 12.11 -15.14 -0.45
N ASP A 89 12.56 -13.92 -0.21
CA ASP A 89 13.79 -13.62 0.52
C ASP A 89 13.56 -12.52 1.56
N PHE A 90 14.62 -12.10 2.24
CA PHE A 90 14.51 -11.02 3.21
C PHE A 90 15.74 -10.11 3.29
N VAL A 91 15.49 -8.88 3.72
CA VAL A 91 16.49 -7.87 4.07
C VAL A 91 16.37 -7.55 5.56
N LEU A 92 17.46 -7.73 6.30
CA LEU A 92 17.57 -7.36 7.71
C LEU A 92 18.66 -6.30 7.87
N LYS A 93 18.32 -5.14 8.39
CA LYS A 93 19.21 -3.98 8.51
C LYS A 93 19.07 -3.28 9.86
N GLU A 94 20.19 -2.74 10.33
CA GLU A 94 20.22 -1.69 11.34
C GLU A 94 20.18 -0.34 10.61
N ALA A 95 18.97 0.19 10.40
CA ALA A 95 18.74 1.43 9.65
C ALA A 95 17.31 1.95 9.87
N LEU A 96 17.03 3.14 9.37
CA LEU A 96 15.65 3.62 9.25
C LEU A 96 14.92 2.86 8.13
N LEU A 97 13.65 2.53 8.36
CA LEU A 97 12.84 1.83 7.37
C LEU A 97 12.70 2.64 6.07
N THR A 98 12.54 3.96 6.19
CA THR A 98 12.46 4.90 5.07
C THR A 98 13.70 4.83 4.18
N ASP A 99 14.90 4.83 4.77
CA ASP A 99 16.16 4.80 4.02
C ASP A 99 16.31 3.48 3.26
N VAL A 100 15.97 2.36 3.92
CA VAL A 100 16.04 1.03 3.29
C VAL A 100 15.03 0.92 2.15
N THR A 101 13.78 1.32 2.37
CA THR A 101 12.72 1.23 1.36
C THR A 101 12.98 2.16 0.17
N GLU A 102 13.45 3.40 0.42
CA GLU A 102 13.84 4.33 -0.64
C GLU A 102 14.97 3.75 -1.48
N HIS A 103 16.03 3.26 -0.82
CA HIS A 103 17.19 2.67 -1.53
C HIS A 103 16.78 1.49 -2.42
N LEU A 104 16.02 0.54 -1.88
CA LEU A 104 15.61 -0.66 -2.60
C LEU A 104 14.69 -0.33 -3.77
N THR A 105 13.70 0.54 -3.58
CA THR A 105 12.77 0.92 -4.66
C THR A 105 13.45 1.71 -5.77
N LYS A 106 14.43 2.56 -5.42
CA LYS A 106 15.16 3.40 -6.38
C LYS A 106 16.21 2.64 -7.18
N HIS A 107 16.89 1.67 -6.57
CA HIS A 107 18.07 1.03 -7.14
C HIS A 107 17.84 -0.44 -7.54
N GLU A 108 16.88 -1.13 -6.96
CA GLU A 108 16.66 -2.55 -7.21
C GLU A 108 15.35 -2.86 -7.95
N GLY A 109 14.54 -1.84 -8.28
CA GLY A 109 13.40 -1.95 -9.17
C GLY A 109 12.22 -2.72 -8.55
N TYR A 110 11.84 -2.42 -7.31
CA TYR A 110 10.62 -2.91 -6.72
C TYR A 110 9.40 -2.18 -7.28
N ASP A 111 8.34 -2.91 -7.58
CA ASP A 111 7.14 -2.41 -8.25
C ASP A 111 6.02 -2.03 -7.28
N LEU A 112 6.03 -2.62 -6.08
CA LEU A 112 5.01 -2.42 -5.05
C LEU A 112 5.63 -2.60 -3.66
N ILE A 113 5.24 -1.74 -2.71
CA ILE A 113 5.43 -1.97 -1.28
C ILE A 113 4.08 -2.33 -0.66
N VAL A 114 4.03 -3.37 0.19
CA VAL A 114 2.83 -3.73 0.96
C VAL A 114 3.14 -3.60 2.44
N MET A 115 2.40 -2.76 3.16
CA MET A 115 2.65 -2.46 4.58
C MET A 115 1.37 -2.53 5.40
N GLY A 116 1.50 -2.95 6.66
CA GLY A 116 0.43 -2.79 7.64
C GLY A 116 0.26 -1.33 8.08
N THR A 117 -0.94 -0.92 8.46
CA THR A 117 -1.20 0.47 8.88
C THR A 117 -0.56 0.82 10.22
N THR A 118 -0.63 -0.08 11.21
CA THR A 118 -0.04 0.08 12.54
C THR A 118 0.50 -1.26 13.04
N GLY A 119 1.65 -1.25 13.71
CA GLY A 119 2.31 -2.43 14.27
C GLY A 119 2.08 -2.66 15.77
N CYS A 120 1.32 -1.81 16.49
CA CYS A 120 1.17 -1.92 17.93
C CYS A 120 -0.22 -2.38 18.38
N ASP A 121 -0.25 -3.17 19.46
CA ASP A 121 -1.45 -3.72 20.13
C ASP A 121 -2.30 -2.65 20.87
N SER A 122 -2.25 -1.39 20.51
CA SER A 122 -3.00 -0.35 21.20
C SER A 122 -4.34 -0.05 20.53
N THR A 123 -5.39 -0.15 21.30
CA THR A 123 -6.81 -0.02 20.90
C THR A 123 -7.23 1.35 20.34
N MET A 124 -6.37 2.36 20.39
CA MET A 124 -6.63 3.71 19.85
C MET A 124 -5.79 4.05 18.61
N GLU A 125 -4.68 3.37 18.37
CA GLU A 125 -3.77 3.61 17.25
C GLU A 125 -4.08 2.73 16.01
N GLU A 126 -4.93 1.72 16.16
CA GLU A 126 -5.36 0.82 15.08
C GLU A 126 -6.09 1.53 13.92
N LEU A 127 -6.45 2.79 14.13
CA LEU A 127 -7.31 3.56 13.23
C LEU A 127 -6.55 4.54 12.32
N LEU A 128 -5.22 4.62 12.42
CA LEU A 128 -4.38 5.53 11.61
C LEU A 128 -3.48 4.75 10.66
N ILE A 129 -3.13 5.36 9.53
CA ILE A 129 -1.91 4.95 8.82
C ILE A 129 -0.77 5.19 9.81
N GLY A 130 -0.04 4.12 10.18
CA GLY A 130 1.06 4.22 11.14
C GLY A 130 2.13 5.21 10.66
N SER A 131 2.79 5.86 11.59
CA SER A 131 3.84 6.85 11.29
C SER A 131 4.92 6.32 10.33
N ASN A 132 5.27 5.03 10.44
CA ASN A 132 6.21 4.38 9.52
C ASN A 132 5.65 4.25 8.11
N THR A 133 4.37 3.90 7.97
CA THR A 133 3.73 3.75 6.66
C THR A 133 3.57 5.11 5.99
N GLU A 134 3.16 6.15 6.73
CA GLU A 134 3.10 7.52 6.24
C GLU A 134 4.49 8.02 5.79
N ALA A 135 5.52 7.82 6.61
CA ALA A 135 6.89 8.22 6.28
C ALA A 135 7.40 7.50 5.01
N VAL A 136 7.15 6.19 4.87
CA VAL A 136 7.51 5.45 3.65
C VAL A 136 6.75 5.98 2.45
N ILE A 137 5.43 6.19 2.54
CA ILE A 137 4.63 6.77 1.45
C ILE A 137 5.18 8.14 1.02
N GLU A 138 5.68 8.96 1.95
CA GLU A 138 6.21 10.28 1.64
C GLU A 138 7.58 10.28 0.98
N GLU A 139 8.41 9.27 1.24
CA GLU A 139 9.79 9.23 0.73
C GLU A 139 9.95 8.40 -0.55
N VAL A 140 9.15 7.35 -0.75
CA VAL A 140 9.32 6.48 -1.92
C VAL A 140 8.59 6.99 -3.17
N ASN A 141 9.07 6.59 -4.35
CA ASN A 141 8.39 6.80 -5.64
C ASN A 141 7.69 5.53 -6.16
N CYS A 142 7.67 4.48 -5.35
CA CYS A 142 7.00 3.22 -5.64
C CYS A 142 5.57 3.23 -5.08
N PRO A 143 4.58 2.60 -5.73
CA PRO A 143 3.26 2.40 -5.16
C PRO A 143 3.31 1.71 -3.80
N VAL A 144 2.50 2.17 -2.84
CA VAL A 144 2.42 1.59 -1.50
C VAL A 144 0.98 1.14 -1.22
N LEU A 145 0.79 -0.16 -0.99
CA LEU A 145 -0.47 -0.73 -0.51
C LEU A 145 -0.46 -0.80 1.02
N SER A 146 -1.25 0.04 1.63
CA SER A 146 -1.49 0.07 3.08
C SER A 146 -2.62 -0.89 3.43
N VAL A 147 -2.34 -1.88 4.28
CA VAL A 147 -3.29 -2.94 4.68
C VAL A 147 -3.74 -2.72 6.12
N PRO A 148 -5.03 -2.45 6.37
CA PRO A 148 -5.57 -2.33 7.72
C PRO A 148 -5.48 -3.62 8.53
N GLY A 149 -5.33 -3.51 9.86
CA GLY A 149 -5.36 -4.65 10.77
C GLY A 149 -6.69 -5.42 10.73
N THR A 150 -7.77 -4.77 10.35
CA THR A 150 -9.12 -5.36 10.17
C THR A 150 -9.34 -6.02 8.81
N ALA A 151 -8.46 -5.77 7.82
CA ALA A 151 -8.64 -6.32 6.48
C ALA A 151 -8.40 -7.83 6.45
N GLU A 152 -9.23 -8.52 5.66
CA GLU A 152 -9.06 -9.93 5.33
C GLU A 152 -8.88 -10.09 3.82
N TRP A 153 -7.96 -10.94 3.41
CA TRP A 153 -7.76 -11.24 2.00
C TRP A 153 -8.95 -12.02 1.43
N GLN A 154 -9.60 -11.45 0.44
CA GLN A 154 -10.72 -12.06 -0.29
C GLN A 154 -10.51 -12.04 -1.82
N GLY A 155 -9.27 -11.84 -2.25
CA GLY A 155 -8.92 -11.57 -3.64
C GLY A 155 -9.09 -10.10 -4.01
N VAL A 156 -8.73 -9.76 -5.25
CA VAL A 156 -8.91 -8.43 -5.82
C VAL A 156 -9.88 -8.53 -6.99
N ASN A 157 -11.15 -8.26 -6.74
CA ASN A 157 -12.20 -8.31 -7.76
C ASN A 157 -12.51 -6.93 -8.35
N LYS A 158 -12.34 -5.88 -7.55
CA LYS A 158 -12.61 -4.51 -7.97
C LYS A 158 -11.63 -3.53 -7.34
N ILE A 159 -11.00 -2.69 -8.15
CA ILE A 159 -10.17 -1.57 -7.71
C ILE A 159 -10.92 -0.27 -7.97
N ILE A 160 -11.08 0.57 -6.95
CA ILE A 160 -11.69 1.89 -7.06
C ILE A 160 -10.58 2.92 -7.08
N TYR A 161 -10.39 3.60 -8.21
CA TYR A 161 -9.41 4.67 -8.37
C TYR A 161 -10.06 6.04 -8.24
N ALA A 162 -9.73 6.78 -7.21
CA ALA A 162 -10.23 8.14 -7.01
C ALA A 162 -9.41 9.14 -7.83
N THR A 163 -10.06 9.87 -8.71
CA THR A 163 -9.47 10.90 -9.57
C THR A 163 -10.02 12.29 -9.25
N ASP A 164 -9.20 13.31 -9.45
CA ASP A 164 -9.64 14.72 -9.56
C ASP A 164 -9.17 15.35 -10.87
N TYR A 165 -8.88 14.51 -11.87
CA TYR A 165 -8.40 14.90 -13.19
C TYR A 165 -7.04 15.60 -13.17
N ALA A 166 -6.17 15.22 -12.22
CA ALA A 166 -4.82 15.76 -12.17
C ALA A 166 -3.95 15.25 -13.34
N PRO A 167 -2.92 15.99 -13.75
CA PRO A 167 -2.02 15.56 -14.82
C PRO A 167 -1.39 14.18 -14.59
N GLY A 168 -1.08 13.83 -13.34
CA GLY A 168 -0.49 12.52 -12.98
C GLY A 168 -1.47 11.36 -12.90
N ASP A 169 -2.78 11.59 -13.05
CA ASP A 169 -3.79 10.52 -12.95
C ASP A 169 -3.61 9.45 -14.04
N LYS A 170 -3.11 9.84 -15.21
CA LYS A 170 -2.92 8.90 -16.33
C LYS A 170 -1.82 7.89 -16.05
N GLU A 171 -0.69 8.35 -15.51
CA GLU A 171 0.44 7.49 -15.10
C GLU A 171 0.08 6.63 -13.89
N ALA A 172 -0.65 7.21 -12.93
CA ALA A 172 -1.14 6.48 -11.77
C ALA A 172 -2.12 5.37 -12.19
N LEU A 173 -3.04 5.67 -13.10
CA LEU A 173 -4.00 4.69 -13.61
C LEU A 173 -3.32 3.54 -14.37
N GLU A 174 -2.18 3.76 -15.04
CA GLU A 174 -1.39 2.67 -15.64
C GLU A 174 -0.97 1.62 -14.59
N LYS A 175 -0.56 2.06 -13.41
CA LYS A 175 -0.19 1.16 -12.31
C LYS A 175 -1.40 0.44 -11.73
N VAL A 176 -2.55 1.12 -11.66
CA VAL A 176 -3.82 0.49 -11.26
C VAL A 176 -4.24 -0.59 -12.26
N VAL A 177 -4.17 -0.29 -13.56
CA VAL A 177 -4.49 -1.24 -14.63
C VAL A 177 -3.53 -2.43 -14.62
N GLU A 178 -2.23 -2.19 -14.40
CA GLU A 178 -1.23 -3.25 -14.26
C GLU A 178 -1.58 -4.20 -13.10
N LEU A 179 -1.90 -3.65 -11.93
CA LEU A 179 -2.33 -4.45 -10.77
C LEU A 179 -3.66 -5.18 -11.03
N GLY A 180 -4.67 -4.47 -11.55
CA GLY A 180 -5.97 -5.04 -11.86
C GLY A 180 -5.89 -6.20 -12.86
N SER A 181 -5.01 -6.08 -13.86
CA SER A 181 -4.79 -7.14 -14.87
C SER A 181 -4.26 -8.44 -14.28
N VAL A 182 -3.48 -8.39 -13.19
CA VAL A 182 -2.98 -9.58 -12.48
C VAL A 182 -4.15 -10.43 -11.97
N PHE A 183 -5.24 -9.79 -11.56
CA PHE A 183 -6.40 -10.45 -10.95
C PHE A 183 -7.62 -10.55 -11.90
N GLY A 184 -7.57 -9.93 -13.07
CA GLY A 184 -8.75 -9.76 -13.90
C GLY A 184 -9.83 -8.90 -13.24
N ALA A 185 -9.41 -7.94 -12.39
CA ALA A 185 -10.29 -7.09 -11.61
C ALA A 185 -10.96 -6.00 -12.45
N ASP A 186 -12.21 -5.67 -12.13
CA ASP A 186 -12.87 -4.46 -12.62
C ASP A 186 -12.20 -3.22 -12.01
N ILE A 187 -12.14 -2.13 -12.79
CA ILE A 187 -11.58 -0.86 -12.34
C ILE A 187 -12.64 0.22 -12.47
N ASP A 188 -13.05 0.78 -11.34
CA ASP A 188 -13.95 1.94 -11.29
C ASP A 188 -13.13 3.20 -11.07
N VAL A 189 -13.08 4.09 -12.06
CA VAL A 189 -12.50 5.44 -11.94
C VAL A 189 -13.58 6.37 -11.41
N VAL A 190 -13.39 6.88 -10.21
CA VAL A 190 -14.43 7.64 -9.49
C VAL A 190 -13.98 9.07 -9.25
N HIS A 191 -14.83 10.02 -9.65
CA HIS A 191 -14.68 11.43 -9.31
C HIS A 191 -15.80 11.89 -8.38
N VAL A 192 -15.45 12.63 -7.32
CA VAL A 192 -16.42 13.16 -6.37
C VAL A 192 -16.60 14.66 -6.61
N VAL A 193 -17.84 15.07 -6.91
CA VAL A 193 -18.23 16.47 -7.04
C VAL A 193 -19.11 16.90 -5.87
N LYS A 194 -18.99 18.15 -5.43
CA LYS A 194 -19.88 18.69 -4.40
C LYS A 194 -21.30 18.93 -4.92
N GLU A 195 -21.40 19.35 -6.16
CA GLU A 195 -22.63 19.65 -6.87
C GLU A 195 -22.45 19.30 -8.34
N ALA A 196 -23.51 18.77 -8.96
CA ALA A 196 -23.50 18.52 -10.38
C ALA A 196 -23.55 19.85 -11.15
N SER A 197 -22.65 20.03 -12.12
CA SER A 197 -22.63 21.19 -13.01
C SER A 197 -22.34 20.78 -14.45
N PRO A 198 -22.80 21.55 -15.45
CA PRO A 198 -22.50 21.27 -16.86
C PRO A 198 -20.99 21.29 -17.15
N GLU A 199 -20.22 22.17 -16.46
CA GLU A 199 -18.78 22.24 -16.64
C GLU A 199 -18.07 21.02 -16.06
N ALA A 200 -18.51 20.53 -14.89
CA ALA A 200 -17.98 19.29 -14.30
C ALA A 200 -18.25 18.11 -15.23
N ALA A 201 -19.48 17.99 -15.74
CA ALA A 201 -19.87 16.94 -16.68
C ALA A 201 -19.03 16.95 -17.97
N ALA A 202 -18.79 18.13 -18.56
CA ALA A 202 -17.96 18.26 -19.77
C ALA A 202 -16.49 17.84 -19.52
N LYS A 203 -15.94 18.19 -18.35
CA LYS A 203 -14.58 17.75 -17.94
C LYS A 203 -14.51 16.25 -17.74
N ALA A 204 -15.51 15.68 -17.08
CA ALA A 204 -15.65 14.25 -16.87
C ALA A 204 -15.73 13.47 -18.20
N GLU A 205 -16.55 13.93 -19.13
CA GLU A 205 -16.71 13.33 -20.47
C GLU A 205 -15.39 13.35 -21.25
N SER A 206 -14.70 14.52 -21.27
CA SER A 206 -13.41 14.62 -21.95
C SER A 206 -12.36 13.67 -21.37
N PHE A 207 -12.26 13.60 -20.05
CA PHE A 207 -11.35 12.68 -19.37
C PHE A 207 -11.69 11.21 -19.66
N TRP A 208 -12.96 10.86 -19.61
CA TRP A 208 -13.43 9.51 -19.90
C TRP A 208 -13.16 9.07 -21.33
N LEU A 209 -13.39 9.94 -22.32
CA LEU A 209 -13.08 9.65 -23.72
C LEU A 209 -11.59 9.36 -23.94
N GLU A 210 -10.70 10.09 -23.28
CA GLU A 210 -9.27 9.83 -23.35
C GLU A 210 -8.91 8.45 -22.75
N LEU A 211 -9.53 8.08 -21.61
CA LEU A 211 -9.29 6.79 -20.98
C LEU A 211 -9.79 5.62 -21.84
N GLN A 212 -10.97 5.75 -22.45
CA GLN A 212 -11.51 4.73 -23.34
C GLN A 212 -10.63 4.47 -24.57
N GLN A 213 -10.03 5.52 -25.12
CA GLN A 213 -9.08 5.38 -26.23
C GLN A 213 -7.80 4.67 -25.83
N LYS A 214 -7.30 4.94 -24.62
CA LYS A 214 -6.02 4.39 -24.12
C LYS A 214 -6.15 2.94 -23.63
N TYR A 215 -7.26 2.61 -22.97
CA TYR A 215 -7.44 1.32 -22.26
C TYR A 215 -8.49 0.44 -22.93
N THR A 216 -8.36 0.22 -24.24
CA THR A 216 -9.26 -0.67 -24.98
C THR A 216 -9.14 -2.10 -24.48
N GLY A 217 -10.28 -2.72 -24.11
CA GLY A 217 -10.32 -4.10 -23.63
C GLY A 217 -10.02 -4.29 -22.15
N VAL A 218 -9.73 -3.23 -21.40
CA VAL A 218 -9.65 -3.26 -19.94
C VAL A 218 -11.07 -3.08 -19.36
N PRO A 219 -11.49 -3.83 -18.33
CA PRO A 219 -12.77 -3.63 -17.65
C PRO A 219 -12.72 -2.35 -16.80
N LEU A 220 -12.79 -1.21 -17.47
CA LEU A 220 -12.69 0.13 -16.91
C LEU A 220 -14.04 0.82 -16.96
N HIS A 221 -14.50 1.34 -15.82
CA HIS A 221 -15.75 2.09 -15.68
C HIS A 221 -15.47 3.47 -15.11
N PHE A 222 -16.26 4.45 -15.49
CA PHE A 222 -16.15 5.80 -14.95
C PHE A 222 -17.45 6.17 -14.22
N GLN A 223 -17.29 6.77 -13.03
CA GLN A 223 -18.42 7.22 -12.21
C GLN A 223 -18.14 8.59 -11.62
N GLU A 224 -19.08 9.53 -11.83
CA GLU A 224 -19.12 10.77 -11.08
C GLU A 224 -20.15 10.63 -9.95
N ILE A 225 -19.73 10.88 -8.72
CA ILE A 225 -20.62 10.79 -7.55
C ILE A 225 -20.74 12.16 -6.89
N VAL A 226 -21.95 12.49 -6.44
CA VAL A 226 -22.23 13.74 -5.74
C VAL A 226 -22.13 13.50 -4.24
N SER A 227 -21.20 14.17 -3.57
CA SER A 227 -21.06 14.16 -2.10
C SER A 227 -20.47 15.46 -1.63
N LYS A 228 -20.95 15.96 -0.48
CA LYS A 228 -20.40 17.16 0.17
C LYS A 228 -18.95 16.96 0.61
N ARG A 229 -18.56 15.72 0.87
CA ARG A 229 -17.24 15.30 1.31
C ARG A 229 -16.74 14.16 0.43
N ALA A 230 -15.53 14.32 -0.11
CA ALA A 230 -14.96 13.35 -1.02
C ALA A 230 -14.66 12.00 -0.33
N ASP A 231 -14.15 12.05 0.91
CA ASP A 231 -13.86 10.87 1.73
C ASP A 231 -15.11 10.03 2.04
N GLU A 232 -16.22 10.67 2.46
CA GLU A 232 -17.49 9.98 2.69
C GLU A 232 -18.05 9.38 1.39
N GLY A 233 -18.08 10.17 0.32
CA GLY A 233 -18.57 9.70 -0.97
C GLY A 233 -17.80 8.50 -1.52
N LEU A 234 -16.46 8.51 -1.40
CA LEU A 234 -15.61 7.38 -1.80
C LEU A 234 -15.82 6.16 -0.90
N LYS A 235 -15.94 6.35 0.42
CA LYS A 235 -16.21 5.26 1.36
C LYS A 235 -17.54 4.58 1.10
N ASP A 236 -18.60 5.36 0.91
CA ASP A 236 -19.93 4.84 0.62
C ASP A 236 -19.95 4.11 -0.73
N TYR A 237 -19.28 4.67 -1.75
CA TYR A 237 -19.11 4.02 -3.03
C TYR A 237 -18.34 2.70 -2.91
N PHE A 238 -17.22 2.69 -2.20
CA PHE A 238 -16.39 1.51 -1.97
C PHE A 238 -17.19 0.38 -1.32
N LYS A 239 -17.95 0.68 -0.26
CA LYS A 239 -18.80 -0.30 0.42
C LYS A 239 -19.93 -0.81 -0.47
N ARG A 240 -20.61 0.07 -1.20
CA ARG A 240 -21.70 -0.28 -2.10
C ARG A 240 -21.28 -1.19 -3.25
N GLU A 241 -20.12 -0.90 -3.84
CA GLU A 241 -19.58 -1.65 -4.98
C GLU A 241 -18.72 -2.85 -4.58
N ASN A 242 -18.58 -3.14 -3.28
CA ASN A 242 -17.70 -4.19 -2.74
C ASN A 242 -16.26 -4.07 -3.26
N GLY A 243 -15.69 -2.87 -3.20
CA GLY A 243 -14.31 -2.60 -3.59
C GLY A 243 -13.31 -3.45 -2.80
N SER A 244 -12.29 -3.95 -3.45
CA SER A 244 -11.21 -4.71 -2.83
C SER A 244 -10.05 -3.81 -2.40
N ILE A 245 -9.74 -2.81 -3.25
CA ILE A 245 -8.67 -1.84 -3.03
C ILE A 245 -9.18 -0.45 -3.42
N LEU A 246 -8.95 0.54 -2.58
CA LEU A 246 -9.08 1.95 -2.92
C LEU A 246 -7.71 2.47 -3.37
N ALA A 247 -7.64 3.07 -4.55
CA ALA A 247 -6.41 3.63 -5.10
C ALA A 247 -6.51 5.15 -5.22
N VAL A 248 -5.45 5.85 -4.83
CA VAL A 248 -5.37 7.32 -4.85
C VAL A 248 -4.01 7.79 -5.34
N LEU A 249 -3.98 8.93 -6.04
CA LEU A 249 -2.74 9.58 -6.42
C LEU A 249 -2.27 10.54 -5.31
N ARG A 250 -1.02 10.38 -4.85
CA ARG A 250 -0.37 11.37 -3.97
C ARG A 250 0.13 12.56 -4.79
N LYS A 251 -0.28 13.77 -4.44
CA LYS A 251 0.09 14.99 -5.16
C LYS A 251 1.26 15.75 -4.53
N GLU A 252 1.28 15.88 -3.21
CA GLU A 252 2.26 16.68 -2.46
C GLU A 252 2.55 16.05 -1.10
N LYS A 253 3.64 16.48 -0.43
CA LYS A 253 3.89 16.14 0.98
C LYS A 253 2.72 16.61 1.84
N GLY A 254 2.25 15.76 2.75
CA GLY A 254 1.05 16.00 3.54
C GLY A 254 -0.28 15.75 2.80
N PHE A 255 -0.25 15.15 1.62
CA PHE A 255 -1.43 14.81 0.82
C PHE A 255 -2.45 13.98 1.61
N LEU A 256 -1.99 12.98 2.36
CA LEU A 256 -2.86 12.17 3.20
C LEU A 256 -3.59 13.01 4.25
N GLN A 257 -2.92 14.04 4.78
CA GLN A 257 -3.55 14.99 5.71
C GLN A 257 -4.63 15.82 5.03
N ASN A 258 -4.46 16.18 3.76
CA ASN A 258 -5.41 16.99 3.00
C ASN A 258 -6.57 16.15 2.42
N LEU A 259 -6.31 14.92 1.99
CA LEU A 259 -7.36 14.02 1.48
C LEU A 259 -8.37 13.65 2.57
N PHE A 260 -7.90 13.59 3.83
CA PHE A 260 -8.69 13.22 5.00
C PHE A 260 -8.80 14.36 6.03
N SER A 261 -8.67 15.63 5.56
CA SER A 261 -8.70 16.77 6.47
C SER A 261 -10.11 17.08 6.91
N GLN A 262 -10.51 16.64 8.10
CA GLN A 262 -11.28 17.50 8.99
C GLN A 262 -11.28 16.94 10.40
N SER A 263 -11.59 16.09 11.03
CA SER A 263 -11.33 15.75 12.42
C SER A 263 -10.40 14.54 12.57
N LEU A 264 -9.65 14.49 13.64
CA LEU A 264 -8.78 13.35 13.94
C LEU A 264 -9.58 12.03 13.96
N ALA A 265 -10.79 12.06 14.50
CA ALA A 265 -11.68 10.91 14.58
C ALA A 265 -12.20 10.42 13.21
N GLU A 266 -12.44 11.35 12.26
CA GLU A 266 -12.90 11.02 10.91
C GLU A 266 -11.77 10.46 10.04
N LYS A 267 -10.55 10.99 10.18
CA LYS A 267 -9.34 10.39 9.60
C LYS A 267 -9.17 8.94 10.02
N MET A 268 -9.36 8.69 11.32
CA MET A 268 -9.22 7.38 11.94
C MET A 268 -10.16 6.34 11.32
N THR A 269 -11.40 6.69 11.09
CA THR A 269 -12.44 5.75 10.61
C THR A 269 -12.22 5.32 9.15
N TYR A 270 -11.73 6.21 8.29
CA TYR A 270 -11.53 5.90 6.87
C TYR A 270 -10.32 4.99 6.61
N GLN A 271 -9.22 5.24 7.31
CA GLN A 271 -7.95 4.56 7.09
C GLN A 271 -7.92 3.12 7.62
N ALA A 272 -8.83 2.79 8.54
CA ALA A 272 -8.87 1.50 9.23
C ALA A 272 -9.72 0.43 8.54
N GLU A 273 -10.49 0.78 7.50
CA GLU A 273 -11.51 -0.13 6.99
C GLU A 273 -11.19 -0.73 5.62
N VAL A 274 -10.31 -0.12 4.83
CA VAL A 274 -10.08 -0.54 3.45
C VAL A 274 -8.60 -0.58 3.08
N PRO A 275 -8.14 -1.57 2.30
CA PRO A 275 -6.80 -1.55 1.71
C PRO A 275 -6.66 -0.32 0.79
N LEU A 276 -5.63 0.50 1.05
CA LEU A 276 -5.39 1.75 0.34
C LEU A 276 -4.09 1.68 -0.48
N LEU A 277 -4.21 1.75 -1.79
CA LEU A 277 -3.08 1.86 -2.71
C LEU A 277 -2.77 3.34 -2.97
N VAL A 278 -1.63 3.80 -2.47
CA VAL A 278 -1.14 5.16 -2.72
C VAL A 278 -0.13 5.13 -3.86
N LEU A 279 -0.50 5.82 -4.93
CA LEU A 279 0.31 5.97 -6.13
C LEU A 279 1.09 7.28 -6.09
N GLN A 280 2.27 7.29 -6.68
CA GLN A 280 3.14 8.46 -6.70
C GLN A 280 2.97 9.20 -8.04
N GLY A 281 2.74 10.52 -7.98
CA GLY A 281 2.83 11.38 -9.17
C GLY A 281 4.31 11.62 -9.52
N HIS A 282 4.65 11.55 -10.80
CA HIS A 282 5.97 12.01 -11.23
C HIS A 282 6.12 13.52 -10.93
N LYS A 283 7.28 13.87 -10.33
CA LYS A 283 7.71 15.27 -10.19
C LYS A 283 8.17 15.81 -11.54
#